data_ba7089efa0b0ccbfb91a44a6aeb187d1
#
_entry.id   ba7089efa0b0ccbfb91a44a6aeb187d1
#
_cell.length_a   1.000
_cell.length_b   1.000
_cell.length_c   1.000
_cell.angle_alpha   90.00
_cell.angle_beta   90.00
_cell.angle_gamma   90.00
#
_symmetry.space_group_name_H-M   'P 1'
#
loop_
_entity.id
_entity.type
_entity.pdbx_description
1 polymer ?
#
loop_
_entity_poly.entity_id
_entity_poly.type
_entity_poly.pdbx_seq_one_letter_code
_entity_poly.pdbx_strand_id
1 'polypeptide(L)'
;LLLPTEGTCTVGGLDTVEEANMWNIRQQVGMVFQNPDNQIVAAIVEEDVAFGPENIGVPSEEIRPRVEKALAAVGMTDYAKHAPHLLSGGQKQRVAIAGLMALEPECIVLDEPTAMLDPQGRKEIVATVKSLNKDKGITIVYITHYMTEALAADRVVVMEKGHIRFMGTPKEVFS
;
A
#
# COMPACT_ATOMS: atom_id res chain seq x y z
N LEU A 1 -12.58 5.75 5.93
CA LEU A 1 -13.36 4.89 5.04
C LEU A 1 -14.82 5.29 5.12
N LEU A 2 -15.48 5.47 3.97
CA LEU A 2 -16.92 5.67 3.91
C LEU A 2 -17.62 4.31 4.03
N LEU A 3 -18.70 4.28 4.80
CA LEU A 3 -19.57 3.11 4.87
C LEU A 3 -20.51 3.11 3.65
N PRO A 4 -20.93 1.94 3.14
CA PRO A 4 -21.90 1.87 2.08
C PRO A 4 -23.24 2.45 2.57
N THR A 5 -23.89 3.30 1.73
CA THR A 5 -25.23 3.81 1.99
C THR A 5 -26.31 2.77 1.67
N GLU A 6 -26.01 1.87 0.74
CA GLU A 6 -26.86 0.75 0.33
C GLU A 6 -25.96 -0.44 -0.03
N GLY A 7 -26.49 -1.65 0.13
CA GLY A 7 -25.75 -2.90 -0.10
C GLY A 7 -24.79 -3.25 1.03
N THR A 8 -23.90 -4.21 0.78
CA THR A 8 -22.91 -4.71 1.73
C THR A 8 -21.50 -4.62 1.15
N CYS A 9 -20.53 -4.29 1.98
CA CYS A 9 -19.11 -4.35 1.65
C CYS A 9 -18.41 -5.25 2.64
N THR A 10 -17.73 -6.27 2.15
CA THR A 10 -16.98 -7.21 3.01
C THR A 10 -15.49 -7.17 2.68
N VAL A 11 -14.65 -7.27 3.72
CA VAL A 11 -13.20 -7.35 3.63
C VAL A 11 -12.74 -8.56 4.43
N GLY A 12 -12.04 -9.52 3.78
CA GLY A 12 -11.65 -10.76 4.45
C GLY A 12 -12.83 -11.53 5.04
N GLY A 13 -14.04 -11.42 4.43
CA GLY A 13 -15.27 -12.02 4.95
C GLY A 13 -15.95 -11.25 6.09
N LEU A 14 -15.36 -10.13 6.55
CA LEU A 14 -15.91 -9.28 7.61
C LEU A 14 -16.72 -8.12 7.02
N ASP A 15 -17.94 -7.90 7.52
CA ASP A 15 -18.79 -6.78 7.09
C ASP A 15 -18.23 -5.46 7.64
N THR A 16 -18.08 -4.47 6.74
CA THR A 16 -17.53 -3.14 7.08
C THR A 16 -18.49 -2.26 7.87
N VAL A 17 -19.78 -2.58 7.91
CA VAL A 17 -20.80 -1.84 8.70
C VAL A 17 -20.71 -2.19 10.19
N GLU A 18 -20.24 -3.39 10.52
CA GLU A 18 -20.08 -3.83 11.90
C GLU A 18 -18.83 -3.18 12.53
N GLU A 19 -19.04 -2.32 13.51
CA GLU A 19 -17.97 -1.59 14.20
C GLU A 19 -16.95 -2.54 14.87
N ALA A 20 -17.41 -3.68 15.39
CA ALA A 20 -16.56 -4.72 15.97
C ALA A 20 -15.52 -5.29 14.97
N ASN A 21 -15.81 -5.28 13.68
CA ASN A 21 -14.92 -5.79 12.63
C ASN A 21 -13.86 -4.77 12.22
N MET A 22 -14.07 -3.49 12.51
CA MET A 22 -13.25 -2.41 11.96
C MET A 22 -11.77 -2.54 12.33
N TRP A 23 -11.46 -2.97 13.55
CA TRP A 23 -10.08 -3.17 13.98
C TRP A 23 -9.40 -4.29 13.18
N ASN A 24 -10.05 -5.44 13.04
CA ASN A 24 -9.53 -6.58 12.29
C ASN A 24 -9.34 -6.25 10.81
N ILE A 25 -10.29 -5.51 10.20
CA ILE A 25 -10.20 -5.06 8.81
C ILE A 25 -8.99 -4.14 8.62
N ARG A 26 -8.75 -3.19 9.53
CA ARG A 26 -7.61 -2.27 9.45
C ARG A 26 -6.25 -2.94 9.62
N GLN A 27 -6.19 -4.06 10.31
CA GLN A 27 -4.96 -4.85 10.40
C GLN A 27 -4.71 -5.67 9.13
N GLN A 28 -5.76 -6.18 8.48
CA GLN A 28 -5.65 -6.98 7.25
C GLN A 28 -5.39 -6.14 6.00
N VAL A 29 -5.91 -4.90 5.96
CA VAL A 29 -5.83 -4.04 4.78
C VAL A 29 -5.13 -2.73 5.09
N GLY A 30 -3.94 -2.56 4.52
CA GLY A 30 -3.22 -1.30 4.55
C GLY A 30 -3.59 -0.40 3.37
N MET A 31 -3.51 0.92 3.57
CA MET A 31 -3.78 1.90 2.51
C MET A 31 -2.63 2.92 2.39
N VAL A 32 -2.12 3.10 1.17
CA VAL A 32 -1.15 4.14 0.81
C VAL A 32 -1.87 5.21 0.01
N PHE A 33 -1.71 6.46 0.43
CA PHE A 33 -2.30 7.61 -0.25
C PHE A 33 -1.35 8.21 -1.31
N GLN A 34 -1.91 9.04 -2.16
CA GLN A 34 -1.21 9.72 -3.26
C GLN A 34 0.02 10.53 -2.80
N ASN A 35 -0.09 11.24 -1.67
CA ASN A 35 1.01 12.05 -1.13
C ASN A 35 1.65 11.38 0.09
N PRO A 36 2.89 10.87 -0.01
CA PRO A 36 3.58 10.22 1.10
C PRO A 36 3.90 11.18 2.26
N ASP A 37 4.05 12.48 2.01
CA ASP A 37 4.31 13.47 3.08
C ASP A 37 3.14 13.58 4.08
N ASN A 38 1.94 13.18 3.69
CA ASN A 38 0.77 13.14 4.60
C ASN A 38 0.74 11.87 5.48
N GLN A 39 1.59 10.89 5.18
CA GLN A 39 1.63 9.60 5.90
C GLN A 39 2.83 9.47 6.82
N ILE A 40 3.98 10.02 6.40
CA ILE A 40 5.22 9.97 7.17
C ILE A 40 5.14 10.98 8.32
N VAL A 41 5.26 10.49 9.55
CA VAL A 41 5.07 11.29 10.78
C VAL A 41 6.32 11.38 11.65
N ALA A 42 7.24 10.42 11.54
CA ALA A 42 8.45 10.38 12.36
C ALA A 42 9.62 11.18 11.75
N ALA A 43 10.60 11.49 12.60
CA ALA A 43 11.80 12.21 12.19
C ALA A 43 12.85 11.32 11.49
N ILE A 44 12.77 10.01 11.68
CA ILE A 44 13.70 9.00 11.16
C ILE A 44 12.87 7.88 10.50
N VAL A 45 13.36 7.38 9.37
CA VAL A 45 12.66 6.36 8.55
C VAL A 45 12.29 5.11 9.34
N GLU A 46 13.23 4.52 10.10
CA GLU A 46 12.94 3.30 10.85
C GLU A 46 11.91 3.50 11.96
N GLU A 47 11.85 4.70 12.57
CA GLU A 47 10.85 5.06 13.57
C GLU A 47 9.47 5.19 12.92
N ASP A 48 9.40 5.75 11.71
CA ASP A 48 8.15 5.85 10.96
C ASP A 48 7.59 4.47 10.60
N VAL A 49 8.46 3.56 10.16
CA VAL A 49 8.07 2.17 9.86
C VAL A 49 7.67 1.39 11.11
N ALA A 50 8.26 1.69 12.28
CA ALA A 50 7.93 1.09 13.57
C ALA A 50 6.58 1.58 14.12
N PHE A 51 6.14 2.78 13.75
CA PHE A 51 4.97 3.45 14.30
C PHE A 51 3.68 2.60 14.23
N GLY A 52 3.46 1.92 13.09
CA GLY A 52 2.30 1.03 12.93
C GLY A 52 2.31 -0.16 13.91
N PRO A 53 3.35 -1.00 13.90
CA PRO A 53 3.50 -2.11 14.85
C PRO A 53 3.40 -1.70 16.32
N GLU A 54 3.99 -0.57 16.72
CA GLU A 54 3.90 -0.05 18.09
C GLU A 54 2.45 0.27 18.48
N ASN A 55 1.69 0.92 17.59
CA ASN A 55 0.31 1.31 17.84
C ASN A 55 -0.66 0.12 17.95
N ILE A 56 -0.37 -1.00 17.29
CA ILE A 56 -1.20 -2.22 17.42
C ILE A 56 -0.71 -3.16 18.51
N GLY A 57 0.31 -2.76 19.30
CA GLY A 57 0.80 -3.50 20.46
C GLY A 57 1.64 -4.73 20.13
N VAL A 58 2.37 -4.72 19.01
CA VAL A 58 3.36 -5.76 18.70
C VAL A 58 4.44 -5.78 19.81
N PRO A 59 4.84 -6.96 20.31
CA PRO A 59 5.93 -7.07 21.29
C PRO A 59 7.20 -6.38 20.84
N SER A 60 7.85 -5.64 21.73
CA SER A 60 9.02 -4.80 21.40
C SER A 60 10.15 -5.58 20.73
N GLU A 61 10.34 -6.85 21.10
CA GLU A 61 11.32 -7.75 20.51
C GLU A 61 11.04 -8.12 19.06
N GLU A 62 9.78 -8.02 18.61
CA GLU A 62 9.36 -8.30 17.23
C GLU A 62 9.39 -7.06 16.33
N ILE A 63 9.28 -5.85 16.88
CA ILE A 63 9.16 -4.61 16.10
C ILE A 63 10.39 -4.42 15.21
N ARG A 64 11.58 -4.50 15.79
CA ARG A 64 12.83 -4.29 15.04
C ARG A 64 13.00 -5.28 13.87
N PRO A 65 12.83 -6.60 14.05
CA PRO A 65 12.87 -7.55 12.94
C PRO A 65 11.83 -7.26 11.85
N ARG A 66 10.61 -6.82 12.21
CA ARG A 66 9.56 -6.44 11.25
C ARG A 66 9.97 -5.21 10.44
N VAL A 67 10.51 -4.18 11.09
CA VAL A 67 11.02 -2.96 10.43
C VAL A 67 12.14 -3.29 9.44
N GLU A 68 13.14 -4.05 9.86
CA GLU A 68 14.28 -4.46 9.02
C GLU A 68 13.78 -5.24 7.78
N LYS A 69 12.87 -6.20 7.98
CA LYS A 69 12.24 -7.00 6.91
C LYS A 69 11.43 -6.13 5.95
N ALA A 70 10.67 -5.17 6.47
CA ALA A 70 9.84 -4.26 5.69
C ALA A 70 10.69 -3.32 4.83
N LEU A 71 11.71 -2.69 5.40
CA LEU A 71 12.66 -1.82 4.68
C LEU A 71 13.42 -2.58 3.61
N ALA A 72 13.86 -3.81 3.90
CA ALA A 72 14.53 -4.67 2.91
C ALA A 72 13.60 -5.01 1.73
N ALA A 73 12.31 -5.31 1.99
CA ALA A 73 11.33 -5.65 0.97
C ALA A 73 11.08 -4.53 -0.06
N VAL A 74 11.29 -3.27 0.33
CA VAL A 74 11.12 -2.10 -0.54
C VAL A 74 12.46 -1.47 -0.98
N GLY A 75 13.61 -2.08 -0.64
CA GLY A 75 14.94 -1.59 -1.00
C GLY A 75 15.33 -0.28 -0.29
N MET A 76 14.93 -0.12 0.98
CA MET A 76 15.17 1.10 1.76
C MET A 76 16.05 0.88 3.00
N THR A 77 16.72 -0.28 3.11
CA THR A 77 17.57 -0.62 4.26
C THR A 77 18.65 0.43 4.57
N ASP A 78 19.35 0.92 3.54
CA ASP A 78 20.42 1.91 3.69
C ASP A 78 19.91 3.29 4.16
N TYR A 79 18.61 3.51 4.04
CA TYR A 79 17.95 4.77 4.43
C TYR A 79 17.30 4.72 5.82
N ALA A 80 17.42 3.59 6.55
CA ALA A 80 16.75 3.39 7.84
C ALA A 80 16.97 4.54 8.84
N LYS A 81 18.21 5.06 8.91
CA LYS A 81 18.61 6.15 9.80
C LYS A 81 18.47 7.56 9.20
N HIS A 82 17.95 7.69 7.97
CA HIS A 82 17.80 8.99 7.33
C HIS A 82 16.54 9.70 7.79
N ALA A 83 16.61 11.03 7.75
CA ALA A 83 15.43 11.85 7.93
C ALA A 83 14.57 11.84 6.64
N PRO A 84 13.24 11.64 6.73
CA PRO A 84 12.36 11.54 5.57
C PRO A 84 12.43 12.74 4.62
N HIS A 85 12.66 13.95 5.14
CA HIS A 85 12.74 15.15 4.30
C HIS A 85 13.95 15.17 3.35
N LEU A 86 14.96 14.31 3.56
CA LEU A 86 16.12 14.16 2.67
C LEU A 86 15.87 13.15 1.53
N LEU A 87 14.72 12.47 1.54
CA LEU A 87 14.37 11.45 0.57
C LEU A 87 13.67 12.05 -0.66
N SER A 88 13.89 11.42 -1.83
CA SER A 88 13.08 11.69 -3.02
C SER A 88 11.63 11.24 -2.82
N GLY A 89 10.70 11.75 -3.65
CA GLY A 89 9.29 11.35 -3.60
C GLY A 89 9.09 9.83 -3.74
N GLY A 90 9.82 9.17 -4.64
CA GLY A 90 9.78 7.72 -4.81
C GLY A 90 10.32 6.96 -3.60
N GLN A 91 11.36 7.49 -2.95
CA GLN A 91 11.88 6.90 -1.69
C GLN A 91 10.88 7.06 -0.54
N LYS A 92 10.26 8.23 -0.39
CA LYS A 92 9.20 8.46 0.60
C LYS A 92 8.03 7.50 0.39
N GLN A 93 7.61 7.30 -0.87
CA GLN A 93 6.54 6.36 -1.19
C GLN A 93 6.89 4.93 -0.79
N ARG A 94 8.15 4.49 -1.03
CA ARG A 94 8.62 3.19 -0.56
C ARG A 94 8.65 3.08 0.97
N VAL A 95 9.00 4.16 1.67
CA VAL A 95 8.91 4.20 3.15
C VAL A 95 7.48 4.05 3.62
N ALA A 96 6.51 4.75 3.01
CA ALA A 96 5.09 4.60 3.32
C ALA A 96 4.59 3.15 3.10
N ILE A 97 5.03 2.50 2.00
CA ILE A 97 4.74 1.08 1.75
C ILE A 97 5.40 0.20 2.82
N ALA A 98 6.65 0.49 3.22
CA ALA A 98 7.33 -0.27 4.28
C ALA A 98 6.59 -0.19 5.62
N GLY A 99 6.07 0.99 5.98
CA GLY A 99 5.26 1.17 7.19
C GLY A 99 4.04 0.25 7.23
N LEU A 100 3.37 0.06 6.08
CA LEU A 100 2.29 -0.93 5.97
C LEU A 100 2.80 -2.36 6.02
N MET A 101 3.92 -2.65 5.35
CA MET A 101 4.51 -4.00 5.33
C MET A 101 4.90 -4.49 6.72
N ALA A 102 5.31 -3.59 7.62
CA ALA A 102 5.64 -3.91 9.00
C ALA A 102 4.42 -4.39 9.83
N LEU A 103 3.20 -4.07 9.38
CA LEU A 103 1.94 -4.57 9.93
C LEU A 103 1.59 -5.98 9.44
N GLU A 104 2.33 -6.51 8.44
CA GLU A 104 2.10 -7.80 7.79
C GLU A 104 0.67 -7.96 7.23
N PRO A 105 0.18 -7.01 6.40
CA PRO A 105 -1.18 -7.02 5.88
C PRO A 105 -1.38 -8.13 4.83
N GLU A 106 -2.61 -8.58 4.67
CA GLU A 106 -3.01 -9.51 3.60
C GLU A 106 -3.26 -8.79 2.26
N CYS A 107 -3.65 -7.50 2.35
CA CYS A 107 -3.96 -6.67 1.19
C CYS A 107 -3.41 -5.25 1.38
N ILE A 108 -2.90 -4.66 0.31
CA ILE A 108 -2.49 -3.24 0.26
C ILE A 108 -3.28 -2.55 -0.84
N VAL A 109 -3.96 -1.47 -0.47
CA VAL A 109 -4.62 -0.54 -1.40
C VAL A 109 -3.69 0.64 -1.65
N LEU A 110 -3.38 0.90 -2.89
CA LEU A 110 -2.52 2.00 -3.33
C LEU A 110 -3.36 2.99 -4.13
N ASP A 111 -3.59 4.18 -3.58
CA ASP A 111 -4.40 5.22 -4.21
C ASP A 111 -3.51 6.23 -4.94
N GLU A 112 -3.41 6.06 -6.27
CA GLU A 112 -2.55 6.85 -7.16
C GLU A 112 -1.10 7.04 -6.65
N PRO A 113 -0.39 5.97 -6.22
CA PRO A 113 0.87 6.08 -5.48
C PRO A 113 2.01 6.70 -6.29
N THR A 114 1.82 6.87 -7.59
CA THR A 114 2.84 7.36 -8.53
C THR A 114 2.52 8.72 -9.13
N ALA A 115 1.36 9.33 -8.78
CA ALA A 115 0.90 10.56 -9.42
C ALA A 115 1.88 11.74 -9.27
N MET A 116 2.62 11.80 -8.15
CA MET A 116 3.59 12.86 -7.85
C MET A 116 5.03 12.49 -8.20
N LEU A 117 5.25 11.35 -8.90
CA LEU A 117 6.59 10.85 -9.18
C LEU A 117 7.00 11.10 -10.64
N ASP A 118 8.31 11.23 -10.83
CA ASP A 118 8.95 11.22 -12.14
C ASP A 118 8.83 9.84 -12.79
N PRO A 119 9.11 9.71 -14.10
CA PRO A 119 8.97 8.42 -14.81
C PRO A 119 9.81 7.29 -14.24
N GLN A 120 10.99 7.60 -13.66
CA GLN A 120 11.84 6.60 -13.04
C GLN A 120 11.27 6.11 -11.72
N GLY A 121 10.84 7.02 -10.84
CA GLY A 121 10.20 6.71 -9.58
C GLY A 121 8.92 5.87 -9.76
N ARG A 122 8.12 6.15 -10.80
CA ARG A 122 6.95 5.32 -11.15
C ARG A 122 7.33 3.88 -11.45
N LYS A 123 8.35 3.65 -12.29
CA LYS A 123 8.83 2.30 -12.62
C LYS A 123 9.30 1.55 -11.37
N GLU A 124 9.99 2.25 -10.48
CA GLU A 124 10.49 1.67 -9.24
C GLU A 124 9.35 1.26 -8.30
N ILE A 125 8.31 2.10 -8.14
CA ILE A 125 7.13 1.75 -7.33
C ILE A 125 6.38 0.56 -7.94
N VAL A 126 6.11 0.56 -9.24
CA VAL A 126 5.45 -0.58 -9.91
C VAL A 126 6.25 -1.87 -9.75
N ALA A 127 7.57 -1.82 -9.88
CA ALA A 127 8.44 -2.98 -9.67
C ALA A 127 8.39 -3.48 -8.21
N THR A 128 8.46 -2.57 -7.24
CA THR A 128 8.35 -2.88 -5.81
C THR A 128 7.02 -3.57 -5.50
N VAL A 129 5.91 -3.01 -5.97
CA VAL A 129 4.56 -3.55 -5.75
C VAL A 129 4.40 -4.94 -6.38
N LYS A 130 4.94 -5.16 -7.57
CA LYS A 130 4.97 -6.49 -8.23
C LYS A 130 5.75 -7.52 -7.42
N SER A 131 6.91 -7.15 -6.89
CA SER A 131 7.71 -8.04 -6.04
C SER A 131 6.94 -8.40 -4.76
N LEU A 132 6.29 -7.43 -4.10
CA LEU A 132 5.47 -7.69 -2.91
C LEU A 132 4.32 -8.66 -3.21
N ASN A 133 3.64 -8.52 -4.33
CA ASN A 133 2.59 -9.46 -4.73
C ASN A 133 3.15 -10.85 -5.01
N LYS A 134 4.19 -10.98 -5.86
CA LYS A 134 4.72 -12.28 -6.30
C LYS A 134 5.49 -13.01 -5.20
N ASP A 135 6.35 -12.29 -4.48
CA ASP A 135 7.31 -12.91 -3.57
C ASP A 135 6.74 -13.05 -2.15
N LYS A 136 5.77 -12.22 -1.76
CA LYS A 136 5.13 -12.22 -0.45
C LYS A 136 3.67 -12.68 -0.47
N GLY A 137 3.07 -12.83 -1.64
CA GLY A 137 1.68 -13.27 -1.79
C GLY A 137 0.64 -12.25 -1.34
N ILE A 138 1.04 -10.96 -1.19
CA ILE A 138 0.14 -9.89 -0.74
C ILE A 138 -0.79 -9.51 -1.89
N THR A 139 -2.09 -9.41 -1.60
CA THR A 139 -3.06 -8.88 -2.56
C THR A 139 -2.83 -7.38 -2.74
N ILE A 140 -2.76 -6.94 -3.99
CA ILE A 140 -2.57 -5.51 -4.30
C ILE A 140 -3.81 -4.99 -5.04
N VAL A 141 -4.42 -3.95 -4.49
CA VAL A 141 -5.42 -3.12 -5.16
C VAL A 141 -4.75 -1.81 -5.56
N TYR A 142 -4.54 -1.61 -6.85
CA TYR A 142 -3.80 -0.47 -7.38
C TYR A 142 -4.73 0.47 -8.14
N ILE A 143 -5.00 1.66 -7.62
CA ILE A 143 -5.83 2.69 -8.25
C ILE A 143 -4.89 3.59 -9.05
N THR A 144 -5.16 3.74 -10.34
CA THR A 144 -4.35 4.58 -11.24
C THR A 144 -5.17 5.06 -12.44
N HIS A 145 -4.74 6.16 -13.02
CA HIS A 145 -5.21 6.64 -14.33
C HIS A 145 -4.15 6.41 -15.44
N TYR A 146 -3.01 5.80 -15.11
CA TYR A 146 -1.95 5.48 -16.08
C TYR A 146 -2.15 4.07 -16.66
N MET A 147 -2.45 3.98 -17.96
CA MET A 147 -2.66 2.70 -18.64
C MET A 147 -1.45 1.77 -18.56
N THR A 148 -0.24 2.33 -18.59
CA THR A 148 1.01 1.55 -18.48
C THR A 148 1.15 0.83 -17.14
N GLU A 149 0.58 1.37 -16.07
CA GLU A 149 0.56 0.74 -14.75
C GLU A 149 -0.51 -0.35 -14.69
N ALA A 150 -1.70 -0.08 -15.25
CA ALA A 150 -2.79 -1.06 -15.32
C ALA A 150 -2.40 -2.30 -16.15
N LEU A 151 -1.56 -2.16 -17.18
CA LEU A 151 -1.01 -3.30 -17.95
C LEU A 151 -0.15 -4.25 -17.10
N ALA A 152 0.30 -3.79 -15.94
CA ALA A 152 1.14 -4.58 -15.03
C ALA A 152 0.33 -5.48 -14.09
N ALA A 153 -0.98 -5.29 -14.00
CA ALA A 153 -1.88 -6.04 -13.13
C ALA A 153 -2.30 -7.40 -13.73
N ASP A 154 -2.73 -8.33 -12.88
CA ASP A 154 -3.34 -9.58 -13.32
C ASP A 154 -4.79 -9.38 -13.78
N ARG A 155 -5.47 -8.40 -13.18
CA ARG A 155 -6.87 -8.05 -13.45
C ARG A 155 -7.07 -6.54 -13.41
N VAL A 156 -7.86 -6.03 -14.33
CA VAL A 156 -8.19 -4.61 -14.45
C VAL A 156 -9.69 -4.41 -14.27
N VAL A 157 -10.07 -3.40 -13.51
CA VAL A 157 -11.45 -2.92 -13.35
C VAL A 157 -11.49 -1.48 -13.84
N VAL A 158 -12.28 -1.21 -14.87
CA VAL A 158 -12.49 0.15 -15.39
C VAL A 158 -13.77 0.71 -14.80
N MET A 159 -13.66 1.87 -14.16
CA MET A 159 -14.78 2.57 -13.54
C MET A 159 -15.08 3.88 -14.26
N GLU A 160 -16.35 4.19 -14.44
CA GLU A 160 -16.83 5.48 -14.95
C GLU A 160 -18.05 5.91 -14.16
N LYS A 161 -18.02 7.13 -13.60
CA LYS A 161 -19.13 7.72 -12.82
C LYS A 161 -19.70 6.80 -11.74
N GLY A 162 -18.80 6.11 -11.01
CA GLY A 162 -19.17 5.18 -9.93
C GLY A 162 -19.64 3.80 -10.38
N HIS A 163 -19.66 3.50 -11.68
CA HIS A 163 -20.06 2.20 -12.22
C HIS A 163 -18.89 1.43 -12.83
N ILE A 164 -18.87 0.12 -12.63
CA ILE A 164 -17.94 -0.77 -13.33
C ILE A 164 -18.39 -0.88 -14.79
N ARG A 165 -17.50 -0.52 -15.73
CA ARG A 165 -17.73 -0.61 -17.18
C ARG A 165 -17.16 -1.88 -17.77
N PHE A 166 -15.93 -2.20 -17.40
CA PHE A 166 -15.22 -3.38 -17.87
C PHE A 166 -14.47 -4.01 -16.72
N MET A 167 -14.31 -5.32 -16.79
CA MET A 167 -13.50 -6.10 -15.86
C MET A 167 -12.93 -7.29 -16.59
N GLY A 168 -11.61 -7.49 -16.51
CA GLY A 168 -10.93 -8.60 -17.16
C GLY A 168 -9.41 -8.53 -17.00
N THR A 169 -8.71 -9.37 -17.73
CA THR A 169 -7.26 -9.24 -17.88
C THR A 169 -6.89 -7.96 -18.64
N PRO A 170 -5.68 -7.43 -18.52
CA PRO A 170 -5.25 -6.27 -19.31
C PRO A 170 -5.48 -6.46 -20.81
N LYS A 171 -5.25 -7.68 -21.31
CA LYS A 171 -5.47 -7.98 -22.73
C LYS A 171 -6.94 -7.87 -23.15
N GLU A 172 -7.88 -8.31 -22.30
CA GLU A 172 -9.32 -8.25 -22.59
C GLU A 172 -9.85 -6.82 -22.49
N VAL A 173 -9.26 -6.01 -21.62
CA VAL A 173 -9.74 -4.63 -21.37
C VAL A 173 -9.18 -3.63 -22.37
N PHE A 174 -7.95 -3.86 -22.89
CA PHE A 174 -7.22 -2.92 -23.75
C PHE A 174 -7.07 -3.41 -25.21
N SER A 175 -7.72 -4.51 -25.60
CA SER A 175 -7.71 -5.05 -26.99
C SER A 175 -8.75 -4.39 -27.91
#